data_184b9b980d24ede9dc77be87837ae4e1
#
_entry.id   184b9b980d24ede9dc77be87837ae4e1
#
_cell.length_a   1.000
_cell.length_b   1.000
_cell.length_c   1.000
_cell.angle_alpha   90.00
_cell.angle_beta   90.00
_cell.angle_gamma   90.00
#
_symmetry.space_group_name_H-M   'P 1'
#
loop_
_entity.id
_entity.type
_entity.pdbx_description
1 polymer ?
#
loop_
_entity_poly.entity_id
_entity_poly.type
_entity_poly.pdbx_seq_one_letter_code
_entity_poly.pdbx_strand_id
1 'polypeptide(L)'
;AQVVDELLAADSSPRLLIDVSTIAVAEARELAQRVAVAGSSFLDAPVSGGIAGASAGTLAFMVGGEAEDFERAKPLLGAMGSSITHCGPAGTGQAVKACNNMILAVHQIVLSEALVLGERLGLDPQAFFDVVSNATGNSWALSVNAPVPGLVEGSPANRDFEPGFASTLMLKDLGLAMEAAQQTGTETVLGRIAATQYAQFVEGGNGGKDFSAIINKVRDA
;
A
#
# COMPACT_ATOMS: atom_id res chain seq x y z
N ALA A 1 -10.07 -3.54 16.10
CA ALA A 1 -10.68 -3.19 17.40
C ALA A 1 -10.90 -4.43 18.28
N GLN A 2 -11.69 -5.42 17.87
CA GLN A 2 -12.06 -6.58 18.72
C GLN A 2 -10.86 -7.32 19.34
N VAL A 3 -9.82 -7.64 18.56
CA VAL A 3 -8.61 -8.32 19.06
C VAL A 3 -7.91 -7.51 20.16
N VAL A 4 -7.85 -6.19 20.02
CA VAL A 4 -7.26 -5.29 21.03
C VAL A 4 -8.06 -5.35 22.32
N ASP A 5 -9.40 -5.33 22.22
CA ASP A 5 -10.29 -5.44 23.41
C ASP A 5 -10.12 -6.76 24.13
N GLU A 6 -10.04 -7.87 23.39
CA GLU A 6 -9.81 -9.21 23.96
C GLU A 6 -8.42 -9.30 24.63
N LEU A 7 -7.38 -8.71 24.03
CA LEU A 7 -6.03 -8.67 24.61
C LEU A 7 -5.98 -7.86 25.91
N LEU A 8 -6.65 -6.70 25.95
CA LEU A 8 -6.72 -5.85 27.14
C LEU A 8 -7.55 -6.48 28.27
N ALA A 9 -8.60 -7.24 27.92
CA ALA A 9 -9.44 -7.92 28.90
C ALA A 9 -8.77 -9.18 29.48
N ALA A 10 -7.89 -9.85 28.73
CA ALA A 10 -7.28 -11.10 29.14
C ALA A 10 -6.24 -10.94 30.27
N ASP A 11 -5.59 -9.79 30.37
CA ASP A 11 -4.55 -9.50 31.37
C ASP A 11 -4.37 -7.98 31.49
N SER A 12 -4.32 -7.47 32.70
CA SER A 12 -4.16 -6.05 33.02
C SER A 12 -2.69 -5.58 33.09
N SER A 13 -1.72 -6.44 32.81
CA SER A 13 -0.29 -6.04 32.80
C SER A 13 -0.01 -5.12 31.61
N PRO A 14 0.84 -4.07 31.80
CA PRO A 14 1.24 -3.18 30.74
C PRO A 14 1.91 -3.92 29.57
N ARG A 15 1.48 -3.63 28.34
CA ARG A 15 1.99 -4.28 27.12
C ARG A 15 2.31 -3.25 26.05
N LEU A 16 3.16 -3.65 25.10
CA LEU A 16 3.32 -2.97 23.84
C LEU A 16 2.57 -3.77 22.77
N LEU A 17 1.50 -3.19 22.22
CA LEU A 17 0.75 -3.72 21.09
C LEU A 17 1.25 -3.10 19.80
N ILE A 18 1.55 -3.93 18.80
CA ILE A 18 2.01 -3.51 17.50
C ILE A 18 1.01 -4.03 16.47
N ASP A 19 0.27 -3.13 15.83
CA ASP A 19 -0.69 -3.48 14.79
C ASP A 19 -0.07 -3.24 13.40
N VAL A 20 0.17 -4.33 12.68
CA VAL A 20 0.72 -4.30 11.32
C VAL A 20 -0.36 -4.27 10.23
N SER A 21 -1.63 -4.24 10.63
CA SER A 21 -2.76 -4.15 9.71
C SER A 21 -2.79 -2.79 8.99
N THR A 22 -3.42 -2.75 7.82
CA THR A 22 -3.77 -1.48 7.16
C THR A 22 -5.22 -1.15 7.48
N ILE A 23 -5.40 -0.13 8.35
CA ILE A 23 -6.68 0.36 8.88
C ILE A 23 -6.80 1.88 8.68
N ALA A 24 -7.96 2.45 9.02
CA ALA A 24 -8.14 3.90 8.96
C ALA A 24 -7.23 4.64 9.97
N VAL A 25 -6.75 5.83 9.58
CA VAL A 25 -5.94 6.69 10.45
C VAL A 25 -6.68 7.01 11.76
N ALA A 26 -7.98 7.31 11.67
CA ALA A 26 -8.82 7.60 12.83
C ALA A 26 -8.94 6.39 13.76
N GLU A 27 -9.12 5.18 13.21
CA GLU A 27 -9.19 3.94 13.98
C GLU A 27 -7.87 3.65 14.72
N ALA A 28 -6.72 3.84 14.05
CA ALA A 28 -5.42 3.67 14.71
C ALA A 28 -5.24 4.63 15.90
N ARG A 29 -5.67 5.89 15.75
CA ARG A 29 -5.63 6.88 16.83
C ARG A 29 -6.56 6.53 17.98
N GLU A 30 -7.76 6.07 17.69
CA GLU A 30 -8.72 5.59 18.70
C GLU A 30 -8.16 4.40 19.46
N LEU A 31 -7.60 3.40 18.76
CA LEU A 31 -6.97 2.24 19.38
C LEU A 31 -5.82 2.65 20.31
N ALA A 32 -4.96 3.57 19.86
CA ALA A 32 -3.86 4.09 20.68
C ALA A 32 -4.37 4.72 21.98
N GLN A 33 -5.42 5.53 21.91
CA GLN A 33 -6.03 6.15 23.11
C GLN A 33 -6.60 5.11 24.06
N ARG A 34 -7.33 4.12 23.54
CA ARG A 34 -7.94 3.03 24.35
C ARG A 34 -6.87 2.19 25.03
N VAL A 35 -5.80 1.85 24.32
CA VAL A 35 -4.67 1.08 24.87
C VAL A 35 -3.94 1.89 25.94
N ALA A 36 -3.75 3.20 25.75
CA ALA A 36 -3.13 4.07 26.75
C ALA A 36 -3.97 4.19 28.03
N VAL A 37 -5.29 4.27 27.94
CA VAL A 37 -6.20 4.27 29.11
C VAL A 37 -6.06 2.96 29.91
N ALA A 38 -5.77 1.84 29.26
CA ALA A 38 -5.48 0.56 29.90
C ALA A 38 -4.04 0.43 30.42
N GLY A 39 -3.23 1.49 30.41
CA GLY A 39 -1.86 1.49 30.90
C GLY A 39 -0.87 0.76 29.98
N SER A 40 -1.22 0.54 28.72
CA SER A 40 -0.41 -0.15 27.70
C SER A 40 0.00 0.82 26.59
N SER A 41 0.92 0.39 25.71
CA SER A 41 1.43 1.16 24.59
C SER A 41 0.93 0.59 23.26
N PHE A 42 0.77 1.45 22.24
CA PHE A 42 0.31 1.05 20.91
C PHE A 42 1.16 1.67 19.81
N LEU A 43 1.51 0.85 18.82
CA LEU A 43 2.13 1.29 17.57
C LEU A 43 1.28 0.80 16.39
N ASP A 44 0.93 1.71 15.48
CA ASP A 44 0.48 1.36 14.15
C ASP A 44 1.70 1.22 13.23
N ALA A 45 1.86 0.03 12.66
CA ALA A 45 3.05 -0.32 11.90
C ALA A 45 2.73 -1.00 10.56
N PRO A 46 1.88 -0.40 9.70
CA PRO A 46 1.59 -0.97 8.40
C PRO A 46 2.85 -1.15 7.56
N VAL A 47 2.78 -2.11 6.63
CA VAL A 47 3.93 -2.56 5.85
C VAL A 47 3.79 -2.31 4.35
N SER A 48 4.91 -2.22 3.67
CA SER A 48 5.03 -2.28 2.21
C SER A 48 6.09 -3.31 1.82
N GLY A 49 5.92 -3.94 0.62
CA GLY A 49 6.82 -4.98 0.11
C GLY A 49 6.08 -6.23 -0.38
N GLY A 50 4.77 -6.36 -0.10
CA GLY A 50 3.94 -7.46 -0.54
C GLY A 50 4.42 -8.83 -0.06
N ILE A 51 3.97 -9.89 -0.73
CA ILE A 51 4.33 -11.28 -0.41
C ILE A 51 5.84 -11.52 -0.55
N ALA A 52 6.45 -10.94 -1.58
CA ALA A 52 7.89 -11.09 -1.82
C ALA A 52 8.73 -10.48 -0.68
N GLY A 53 8.40 -9.28 -0.24
CA GLY A 53 9.06 -8.63 0.90
C GLY A 53 8.87 -9.38 2.22
N ALA A 54 7.67 -9.92 2.45
CA ALA A 54 7.40 -10.74 3.63
C ALA A 54 8.24 -12.03 3.63
N SER A 55 8.29 -12.75 2.50
CA SER A 55 9.07 -13.99 2.37
C SER A 55 10.58 -13.76 2.49
N ALA A 56 11.07 -12.60 2.04
CA ALA A 56 12.49 -12.24 2.10
C ALA A 56 12.90 -11.56 3.41
N GLY A 57 11.97 -11.23 4.31
CA GLY A 57 12.25 -10.43 5.50
C GLY A 57 12.70 -8.99 5.20
N THR A 58 12.24 -8.42 4.08
CA THR A 58 12.64 -7.09 3.59
C THR A 58 11.50 -6.09 3.58
N LEU A 59 10.47 -6.29 4.39
CA LEU A 59 9.36 -5.36 4.50
C LEU A 59 9.83 -3.95 4.90
N ALA A 60 9.11 -2.94 4.39
CA ALA A 60 9.22 -1.58 4.87
C ALA A 60 8.09 -1.30 5.88
N PHE A 61 8.45 -1.01 7.13
CA PHE A 61 7.54 -0.65 8.21
C PHE A 61 7.41 0.87 8.33
N MET A 62 6.18 1.36 8.38
CA MET A 62 5.82 2.75 8.60
C MET A 62 5.20 2.84 10.00
N VAL A 63 5.99 3.29 11.00
CA VAL A 63 5.58 3.15 12.40
C VAL A 63 5.11 4.48 12.97
N GLY A 64 3.87 4.51 13.46
CA GLY A 64 3.31 5.60 14.25
C GLY A 64 3.15 5.23 15.72
N GLY A 65 3.43 6.16 16.62
CA GLY A 65 3.34 6.01 18.06
C GLY A 65 4.45 6.73 18.81
N GLU A 66 4.58 6.49 20.11
CA GLU A 66 5.61 7.13 20.93
C GLU A 66 7.01 6.64 20.56
N ALA A 67 7.99 7.58 20.57
CA ALA A 67 9.36 7.28 20.15
C ALA A 67 10.04 6.21 21.01
N GLU A 68 9.76 6.19 22.31
CA GLU A 68 10.30 5.16 23.25
C GLU A 68 9.77 3.77 22.88
N ASP A 69 8.48 3.65 22.58
CA ASP A 69 7.84 2.39 22.17
C ASP A 69 8.34 1.93 20.80
N PHE A 70 8.59 2.87 19.88
CA PHE A 70 9.23 2.57 18.60
C PHE A 70 10.61 1.94 18.79
N GLU A 71 11.48 2.52 19.62
CA GLU A 71 12.83 1.94 19.88
C GLU A 71 12.74 0.55 20.55
N ARG A 72 11.74 0.31 21.40
CA ARG A 72 11.48 -1.02 21.99
C ARG A 72 11.03 -2.04 20.93
N ALA A 73 10.21 -1.62 19.96
CA ALA A 73 9.69 -2.49 18.89
C ALA A 73 10.72 -2.78 17.79
N LYS A 74 11.64 -1.87 17.55
CA LYS A 74 12.60 -1.90 16.43
C LYS A 74 13.38 -3.20 16.26
N PRO A 75 13.91 -3.85 17.33
CA PRO A 75 14.58 -5.15 17.17
C PRO A 75 13.64 -6.27 16.66
N LEU A 76 12.37 -6.25 17.09
CA LEU A 76 11.36 -7.20 16.64
C LEU A 76 10.99 -6.96 15.18
N LEU A 77 10.73 -5.71 14.80
CA LEU A 77 10.39 -5.33 13.43
C LEU A 77 11.56 -5.61 12.49
N GLY A 78 12.82 -5.44 12.97
CA GLY A 78 14.04 -5.73 12.21
C GLY A 78 14.23 -7.21 11.85
N ALA A 79 13.54 -8.12 12.52
CA ALA A 79 13.51 -9.53 12.13
C ALA A 79 12.64 -9.81 10.89
N MET A 80 11.75 -8.89 10.53
CA MET A 80 10.76 -9.04 9.44
C MET A 80 10.94 -8.04 8.31
N GLY A 81 11.72 -6.97 8.53
CA GLY A 81 11.88 -5.90 7.56
C GLY A 81 13.26 -5.28 7.55
N SER A 82 13.62 -4.68 6.42
CA SER A 82 14.92 -4.01 6.21
C SER A 82 14.83 -2.49 6.33
N SER A 83 13.63 -1.92 6.26
CA SER A 83 13.39 -0.47 6.38
C SER A 83 12.33 -0.24 7.46
N ILE A 84 12.71 0.41 8.55
CA ILE A 84 11.82 0.65 9.69
C ILE A 84 11.89 2.13 10.03
N THR A 85 10.81 2.84 9.73
CA THR A 85 10.76 4.31 9.85
C THR A 85 9.74 4.73 10.89
N HIS A 86 10.17 5.53 11.88
CA HIS A 86 9.26 6.22 12.78
C HIS A 86 8.66 7.43 12.06
N CYS A 87 7.35 7.41 11.88
CA CYS A 87 6.61 8.42 11.11
C CYS A 87 6.04 9.56 11.96
N GLY A 88 6.09 9.43 13.29
CA GLY A 88 5.54 10.39 14.24
C GLY A 88 4.51 9.77 15.19
N PRO A 89 3.56 10.56 15.74
CA PRO A 89 2.54 10.08 16.68
C PRO A 89 1.64 8.98 16.10
N ALA A 90 0.83 8.34 16.95
CA ALA A 90 -0.11 7.28 16.55
C ALA A 90 -1.02 7.71 15.38
N GLY A 91 -1.19 6.80 14.43
CA GLY A 91 -1.92 6.98 13.18
C GLY A 91 -1.07 7.54 12.04
N THR A 92 0.19 7.96 12.28
CA THR A 92 1.04 8.50 11.20
C THR A 92 1.61 7.41 10.31
N GLY A 93 1.81 6.19 10.81
CA GLY A 93 2.15 5.04 9.99
C GLY A 93 1.06 4.73 8.96
N GLN A 94 -0.21 4.72 9.42
CA GLN A 94 -1.37 4.54 8.53
C GLN A 94 -1.50 5.71 7.54
N ALA A 95 -1.23 6.95 7.96
CA ALA A 95 -1.27 8.11 7.07
C ALA A 95 -0.23 8.00 5.94
N VAL A 96 1.01 7.62 6.27
CA VAL A 96 2.05 7.37 5.25
C VAL A 96 1.64 6.23 4.32
N LYS A 97 1.08 5.14 4.86
CA LYS A 97 0.61 4.00 4.06
C LYS A 97 -0.50 4.41 3.09
N ALA A 98 -1.49 5.16 3.55
CA ALA A 98 -2.59 5.66 2.71
C ALA A 98 -2.07 6.55 1.56
N CYS A 99 -1.18 7.49 1.87
CA CYS A 99 -0.56 8.35 0.86
C CYS A 99 0.29 7.54 -0.15
N ASN A 100 1.10 6.58 0.34
CA ASN A 100 1.93 5.73 -0.51
C ASN A 100 1.08 4.91 -1.50
N ASN A 101 0.00 4.28 -1.02
CA ASN A 101 -0.80 3.43 -1.89
C ASN A 101 -1.70 4.24 -2.85
N MET A 102 -2.10 5.46 -2.47
CA MET A 102 -2.74 6.39 -3.41
C MET A 102 -1.77 6.79 -4.54
N ILE A 103 -0.53 7.12 -4.23
CA ILE A 103 0.52 7.41 -5.23
C ILE A 103 0.73 6.19 -6.13
N LEU A 104 0.89 5.00 -5.55
CA LEU A 104 1.11 3.76 -6.28
C LEU A 104 -0.02 3.45 -7.26
N ALA A 105 -1.28 3.61 -6.85
CA ALA A 105 -2.44 3.39 -7.70
C ALA A 105 -2.47 4.35 -8.89
N VAL A 106 -2.22 5.64 -8.66
CA VAL A 106 -2.15 6.66 -9.72
C VAL A 106 -1.00 6.36 -10.68
N HIS A 107 0.17 5.99 -10.17
CA HIS A 107 1.33 5.60 -10.99
C HIS A 107 1.02 4.40 -11.87
N GLN A 108 0.32 3.39 -11.34
CA GLN A 108 -0.03 2.19 -12.11
C GLN A 108 -1.03 2.50 -13.22
N ILE A 109 -2.01 3.37 -12.96
CA ILE A 109 -2.99 3.77 -13.97
C ILE A 109 -2.32 4.59 -15.07
N VAL A 110 -1.58 5.65 -14.73
CA VAL A 110 -0.94 6.51 -15.74
C VAL A 110 0.11 5.76 -16.55
N LEU A 111 0.84 4.82 -15.94
CA LEU A 111 1.75 3.92 -16.65
C LEU A 111 1.01 3.04 -17.65
N SER A 112 -0.14 2.46 -17.25
CA SER A 112 -0.97 1.64 -18.12
C SER A 112 -1.49 2.44 -19.32
N GLU A 113 -1.97 3.66 -19.09
CA GLU A 113 -2.40 4.58 -20.15
C GLU A 113 -1.25 4.92 -21.11
N ALA A 114 -0.06 5.25 -20.58
CA ALA A 114 1.10 5.57 -21.38
C ALA A 114 1.58 4.41 -22.25
N LEU A 115 1.60 3.18 -21.69
CA LEU A 115 1.96 1.97 -22.42
C LEU A 115 0.97 1.67 -23.53
N VAL A 116 -0.34 1.72 -23.26
CA VAL A 116 -1.39 1.48 -24.28
C VAL A 116 -1.36 2.56 -25.36
N LEU A 117 -1.16 3.82 -24.98
CA LEU A 117 -0.96 4.91 -25.96
C LEU A 117 0.25 4.64 -26.85
N GLY A 118 1.37 4.24 -26.26
CA GLY A 118 2.58 3.86 -27.00
C GLY A 118 2.34 2.70 -27.97
N GLU A 119 1.66 1.63 -27.50
CA GLU A 119 1.27 0.48 -28.33
C GLU A 119 0.44 0.93 -29.55
N ARG A 120 -0.55 1.81 -29.35
CA ARG A 120 -1.42 2.34 -30.44
C ARG A 120 -0.67 3.27 -31.41
N LEU A 121 0.44 3.88 -30.95
CA LEU A 121 1.35 4.67 -31.80
C LEU A 121 2.42 3.83 -32.50
N GLY A 122 2.43 2.49 -32.30
CA GLY A 122 3.41 1.57 -32.89
C GLY A 122 4.76 1.54 -32.14
N LEU A 123 4.81 2.04 -30.91
CA LEU A 123 6.01 1.97 -30.09
C LEU A 123 6.17 0.56 -29.49
N ASP A 124 7.37 0.00 -29.62
CA ASP A 124 7.72 -1.26 -29.00
C ASP A 124 7.75 -1.10 -27.45
N PRO A 125 7.09 -1.99 -26.69
CA PRO A 125 7.06 -1.90 -25.23
C PRO A 125 8.45 -1.98 -24.57
N GLN A 126 9.40 -2.73 -25.16
CA GLN A 126 10.76 -2.82 -24.67
C GLN A 126 11.49 -1.48 -24.85
N ALA A 127 11.35 -0.86 -26.04
CA ALA A 127 11.94 0.46 -26.29
C ALA A 127 11.36 1.52 -25.35
N PHE A 128 10.04 1.46 -25.06
CA PHE A 128 9.42 2.32 -24.05
C PHE A 128 10.07 2.11 -22.67
N PHE A 129 10.21 0.85 -22.24
CA PHE A 129 10.82 0.51 -20.96
C PHE A 129 12.25 1.01 -20.83
N ASP A 130 13.09 0.74 -21.85
CA ASP A 130 14.52 1.12 -21.84
C ASP A 130 14.73 2.61 -21.71
N VAL A 131 13.87 3.42 -22.33
CA VAL A 131 13.95 4.88 -22.25
C VAL A 131 13.37 5.39 -20.94
N VAL A 132 12.13 5.01 -20.62
CA VAL A 132 11.38 5.64 -19.51
C VAL A 132 11.92 5.21 -18.14
N SER A 133 12.44 3.99 -18.00
CA SER A 133 13.09 3.53 -16.75
C SER A 133 14.32 4.35 -16.37
N ASN A 134 14.97 5.01 -17.35
CA ASN A 134 16.13 5.88 -17.16
C ASN A 134 15.81 7.37 -17.31
N ALA A 135 14.54 7.73 -17.43
CA ALA A 135 14.07 9.10 -17.65
C ALA A 135 13.16 9.57 -16.49
N THR A 136 12.69 10.81 -16.60
CA THR A 136 11.88 11.48 -15.55
C THR A 136 10.50 10.85 -15.33
N GLY A 137 10.02 10.01 -16.24
CA GLY A 137 8.75 9.26 -16.11
C GLY A 137 8.88 7.96 -15.33
N ASN A 138 10.06 7.61 -14.80
CA ASN A 138 10.24 6.36 -14.06
C ASN A 138 9.44 6.34 -12.75
N SER A 139 9.04 5.13 -12.38
CA SER A 139 8.35 4.85 -11.11
C SER A 139 8.58 3.38 -10.70
N TRP A 140 8.28 3.04 -9.44
CA TRP A 140 8.29 1.65 -8.98
C TRP A 140 7.34 0.77 -9.83
N ALA A 141 6.20 1.32 -10.25
CA ALA A 141 5.23 0.62 -11.10
C ALA A 141 5.87 0.18 -12.44
N LEU A 142 6.76 0.99 -13.02
CA LEU A 142 7.49 0.62 -14.24
C LEU A 142 8.67 -0.32 -13.93
N SER A 143 9.52 0.05 -12.97
CA SER A 143 10.81 -0.64 -12.76
C SER A 143 10.67 -2.01 -12.10
N VAL A 144 9.58 -2.27 -11.35
CA VAL A 144 9.39 -3.50 -10.57
C VAL A 144 8.11 -4.23 -10.94
N ASN A 145 7.03 -3.52 -11.22
CA ASN A 145 5.70 -4.10 -11.44
C ASN A 145 5.11 -3.76 -12.82
N ALA A 146 5.97 -3.67 -13.86
CA ALA A 146 5.53 -3.34 -15.20
C ALA A 146 4.37 -4.24 -15.66
N PRO A 147 3.26 -3.66 -16.18
CA PRO A 147 2.04 -4.41 -16.49
C PRO A 147 2.06 -5.06 -17.89
N VAL A 148 3.24 -5.22 -18.49
CA VAL A 148 3.44 -5.88 -19.78
C VAL A 148 4.39 -7.07 -19.58
N PRO A 149 4.02 -8.28 -20.04
CA PRO A 149 4.88 -9.45 -19.92
C PRO A 149 6.25 -9.25 -20.59
N GLY A 150 7.28 -9.80 -19.98
CA GLY A 150 8.64 -9.79 -20.52
C GLY A 150 9.50 -8.57 -20.11
N LEU A 151 8.91 -7.44 -19.71
CA LEU A 151 9.66 -6.23 -19.36
C LEU A 151 10.42 -6.34 -18.03
N VAL A 152 9.82 -6.95 -17.02
CA VAL A 152 10.43 -7.17 -15.70
C VAL A 152 10.19 -8.61 -15.27
N GLU A 153 11.24 -9.37 -15.00
CA GLU A 153 11.18 -10.82 -14.71
C GLU A 153 10.21 -11.17 -13.57
N GLY A 154 10.24 -10.42 -12.47
CA GLY A 154 9.42 -10.66 -11.29
C GLY A 154 7.97 -10.14 -11.39
N SER A 155 7.61 -9.45 -12.47
CA SER A 155 6.29 -8.82 -12.61
C SER A 155 5.15 -9.86 -12.63
N PRO A 156 4.02 -9.58 -11.95
CA PRO A 156 2.78 -10.36 -12.05
C PRO A 156 2.26 -10.54 -13.48
N ALA A 157 2.56 -9.60 -14.38
CA ALA A 157 2.18 -9.70 -15.79
C ALA A 157 2.70 -10.99 -16.46
N ASN A 158 3.83 -11.54 -16.02
CA ASN A 158 4.39 -12.79 -16.52
C ASN A 158 3.62 -14.06 -16.08
N ARG A 159 2.68 -13.92 -15.13
CA ARG A 159 1.91 -15.01 -14.54
C ARG A 159 0.41 -14.72 -14.58
N ASP A 160 -0.09 -14.21 -15.69
CA ASP A 160 -1.50 -13.81 -15.87
C ASP A 160 -2.04 -12.94 -14.71
N PHE A 161 -1.18 -12.07 -14.20
CA PHE A 161 -1.48 -11.19 -13.07
C PHE A 161 -1.89 -11.93 -11.79
N GLU A 162 -1.30 -13.11 -11.50
CA GLU A 162 -1.37 -13.69 -10.17
C GLU A 162 -0.89 -12.67 -9.13
N PRO A 163 -1.69 -12.39 -8.07
CA PRO A 163 -1.49 -11.20 -7.28
C PRO A 163 -0.28 -11.29 -6.34
N GLY A 164 0.63 -10.35 -6.46
CA GLY A 164 1.51 -9.92 -5.38
C GLY A 164 0.78 -8.95 -4.43
N PHE A 165 -0.15 -8.15 -5.01
CA PHE A 165 -1.06 -7.27 -4.29
C PHE A 165 -2.40 -7.19 -5.05
N ALA A 166 -3.43 -7.83 -4.48
CA ALA A 166 -4.72 -7.98 -5.14
C ALA A 166 -5.44 -6.62 -5.34
N SER A 167 -6.17 -6.50 -6.45
CA SER A 167 -6.95 -5.29 -6.80
C SER A 167 -8.00 -4.95 -5.75
N THR A 168 -8.60 -5.93 -5.08
CA THR A 168 -9.51 -5.69 -3.94
C THR A 168 -8.81 -5.02 -2.78
N LEU A 169 -7.55 -5.36 -2.49
CA LEU A 169 -6.76 -4.75 -1.43
C LEU A 169 -6.30 -3.34 -1.83
N MET A 170 -5.94 -3.11 -3.10
CA MET A 170 -5.66 -1.77 -3.60
C MET A 170 -6.90 -0.87 -3.47
N LEU A 171 -8.08 -1.36 -3.85
CA LEU A 171 -9.34 -0.64 -3.69
C LEU A 171 -9.63 -0.30 -2.23
N LYS A 172 -9.43 -1.26 -1.32
CA LYS A 172 -9.57 -1.02 0.13
C LYS A 172 -8.65 0.10 0.60
N ASP A 173 -7.38 0.05 0.22
CA ASP A 173 -6.38 1.05 0.63
C ASP A 173 -6.68 2.44 0.04
N LEU A 174 -7.17 2.51 -1.19
CA LEU A 174 -7.69 3.76 -1.77
C LEU A 174 -8.90 4.29 -1.02
N GLY A 175 -9.79 3.42 -0.54
CA GLY A 175 -10.92 3.80 0.32
C GLY A 175 -10.45 4.48 1.60
N LEU A 176 -9.44 3.92 2.28
CA LEU A 176 -8.82 4.51 3.47
C LEU A 176 -8.18 5.89 3.18
N ALA A 177 -7.53 6.03 2.02
CA ALA A 177 -6.96 7.31 1.60
C ALA A 177 -8.06 8.36 1.32
N MET A 178 -9.18 7.98 0.70
CA MET A 178 -10.31 8.89 0.43
C MET A 178 -11.02 9.28 1.73
N GLU A 179 -11.15 8.37 2.69
CA GLU A 179 -11.68 8.66 4.02
C GLU A 179 -10.80 9.70 4.75
N ALA A 180 -9.49 9.49 4.76
CA ALA A 180 -8.54 10.44 5.36
C ALA A 180 -8.58 11.82 4.67
N ALA A 181 -8.72 11.84 3.33
CA ALA A 181 -8.87 13.07 2.56
C ALA A 181 -10.15 13.82 2.95
N GLN A 182 -11.27 13.11 3.10
CA GLN A 182 -12.54 13.70 3.55
C GLN A 182 -12.43 14.28 4.97
N GLN A 183 -11.83 13.54 5.90
CA GLN A 183 -11.66 13.97 7.29
C GLN A 183 -10.80 15.23 7.43
N THR A 184 -9.84 15.43 6.53
CA THR A 184 -8.92 16.58 6.51
C THR A 184 -9.38 17.73 5.61
N GLY A 185 -10.46 17.55 4.85
CA GLY A 185 -10.90 18.50 3.82
C GLY A 185 -9.92 18.65 2.65
N THR A 186 -9.06 17.64 2.42
CA THR A 186 -8.08 17.66 1.33
C THR A 186 -8.71 17.17 0.03
N GLU A 187 -8.64 17.98 -1.03
CA GLU A 187 -9.10 17.55 -2.35
C GLU A 187 -8.02 16.71 -3.05
N THR A 188 -8.27 15.40 -3.20
CA THR A 188 -7.38 14.43 -3.88
C THR A 188 -7.97 14.01 -5.23
N VAL A 189 -7.92 14.89 -6.23
CA VAL A 189 -8.56 14.67 -7.55
C VAL A 189 -8.11 13.35 -8.19
N LEU A 190 -6.81 13.13 -8.32
CA LEU A 190 -6.25 11.92 -8.94
C LEU A 190 -6.51 10.67 -8.09
N GLY A 191 -6.42 10.78 -6.76
CA GLY A 191 -6.75 9.69 -5.84
C GLY A 191 -8.20 9.23 -6.00
N ARG A 192 -9.14 10.16 -6.12
CA ARG A 192 -10.56 9.86 -6.34
C ARG A 192 -10.80 9.18 -7.70
N ILE A 193 -10.12 9.65 -8.75
CA ILE A 193 -10.19 9.02 -10.07
C ILE A 193 -9.64 7.59 -9.97
N ALA A 194 -8.48 7.39 -9.33
CA ALA A 194 -7.90 6.07 -9.15
C ALA A 194 -8.83 5.12 -8.37
N ALA A 195 -9.43 5.59 -7.28
CA ALA A 195 -10.42 4.81 -6.52
C ALA A 195 -11.61 4.38 -7.39
N THR A 196 -12.13 5.27 -8.22
CA THR A 196 -13.23 4.97 -9.17
C THR A 196 -12.79 3.93 -10.21
N GLN A 197 -11.59 4.05 -10.78
CA GLN A 197 -11.07 3.11 -11.77
C GLN A 197 -10.89 1.70 -11.19
N TYR A 198 -10.33 1.59 -9.98
CA TYR A 198 -10.18 0.30 -9.31
C TYR A 198 -11.52 -0.28 -8.85
N ALA A 199 -12.49 0.54 -8.42
CA ALA A 199 -13.84 0.07 -8.09
C ALA A 199 -14.48 -0.62 -9.30
N GLN A 200 -14.49 0.06 -10.45
CA GLN A 200 -15.03 -0.51 -11.71
C GLN A 200 -14.27 -1.76 -12.16
N PHE A 201 -12.94 -1.80 -11.96
CA PHE A 201 -12.12 -2.96 -12.30
C PHE A 201 -12.45 -4.19 -11.44
N VAL A 202 -12.64 -3.98 -10.13
CA VAL A 202 -13.06 -5.02 -9.17
C VAL A 202 -14.49 -5.49 -9.45
N GLU A 203 -15.43 -4.57 -9.71
CA GLU A 203 -16.82 -4.88 -10.09
C GLU A 203 -16.90 -5.70 -11.38
N GLY A 204 -15.95 -5.48 -12.32
CA GLY A 204 -15.78 -6.26 -13.53
C GLY A 204 -15.21 -7.69 -13.31
N GLY A 205 -15.11 -8.17 -12.05
CA GLY A 205 -14.66 -9.53 -11.73
C GLY A 205 -13.15 -9.70 -11.58
N ASN A 206 -12.37 -8.60 -11.61
CA ASN A 206 -10.89 -8.64 -11.58
C ASN A 206 -10.31 -8.43 -10.17
N GLY A 207 -11.12 -8.51 -9.12
CA GLY A 207 -10.71 -8.24 -7.75
C GLY A 207 -9.58 -9.14 -7.23
N GLY A 208 -9.51 -10.38 -7.70
CA GLY A 208 -8.47 -11.35 -7.35
C GLY A 208 -7.18 -11.22 -8.15
N LYS A 209 -7.12 -10.43 -9.22
CA LYS A 209 -5.91 -10.17 -9.99
C LYS A 209 -5.02 -9.14 -9.31
N ASP A 210 -3.73 -9.16 -9.63
CA ASP A 210 -2.80 -8.10 -9.22
C ASP A 210 -3.30 -6.72 -9.68
N PHE A 211 -3.07 -5.69 -8.88
CA PHE A 211 -3.54 -4.35 -9.18
C PHE A 211 -2.96 -3.79 -10.49
N SER A 212 -1.81 -4.31 -10.95
CA SER A 212 -1.21 -3.96 -12.24
C SER A 212 -2.03 -4.44 -13.45
N ALA A 213 -2.95 -5.41 -13.26
CA ALA A 213 -3.86 -5.87 -14.30
C ALA A 213 -4.87 -4.80 -14.77
N ILE A 214 -4.90 -3.63 -14.12
CA ILE A 214 -5.70 -2.46 -14.55
C ILE A 214 -5.40 -2.05 -16.01
N ILE A 215 -4.21 -2.40 -16.55
CA ILE A 215 -3.85 -2.17 -17.95
C ILE A 215 -4.86 -2.82 -18.91
N ASN A 216 -5.44 -3.98 -18.56
CA ASN A 216 -6.41 -4.65 -19.40
C ASN A 216 -7.68 -3.80 -19.57
N LYS A 217 -8.13 -3.15 -18.50
CA LYS A 217 -9.24 -2.20 -18.57
C LYS A 217 -8.94 -1.02 -19.53
N VAL A 218 -7.70 -0.54 -19.54
CA VAL A 218 -7.28 0.54 -20.44
C VAL A 218 -7.22 0.08 -21.89
N ARG A 219 -6.80 -1.18 -22.15
CA ARG A 219 -6.78 -1.77 -23.50
C ARG A 219 -8.16 -1.98 -24.09
N ASP A 220 -9.12 -2.33 -23.23
CA ASP A 220 -10.51 -2.64 -23.63
C ASP A 220 -11.37 -1.37 -23.83
N ALA A 221 -10.84 -0.18 -23.48
CA ALA A 221 -11.51 1.11 -23.66
C ALA A 221 -11.18 1.75 -25.03
#